data_2490c5204d29318c456c6a7475a825ba
#
_entry.id   2490c5204d29318c456c6a7475a825ba
#
_cell.length_a   1.000
_cell.length_b   1.000
_cell.length_c   1.000
_cell.angle_alpha   90.00
_cell.angle_beta   90.00
_cell.angle_gamma   90.00
#
_symmetry.space_group_name_H-M   'P 1'
#
loop_
_entity.id
_entity.type
_entity.pdbx_description
1 polymer ?
#
loop_
_entity_poly.entity_id
_entity_poly.type
_entity_poly.pdbx_seq_one_letter_code
_entity_poly.pdbx_strand_id
1 'polypeptide(L)'
;MINVFQYAANCEAVFEKFLLSVGKERKTTFFSDLSIAECYGETGVIDTYNNVMREWKDDITFMCEWVISLNQKIWQHYGSNQKLAELYDSLWRRADNFCCKHFEGEELDTYYNYTD
;
A
#
# COMPACT_ATOMS: atom_id res chain seq x y z
N MET A 1 16.05 -15.78 0.47
CA MET A 1 15.42 -14.74 -0.37
C MET A 1 13.99 -14.55 0.07
N ILE A 2 13.63 -13.34 0.44
CA ILE A 2 12.28 -13.01 0.86
C ILE A 2 11.37 -13.00 -0.37
N ASN A 3 10.25 -13.72 -0.34
CA ASN A 3 9.30 -13.67 -1.44
C ASN A 3 8.52 -12.33 -1.41
N VAL A 4 7.86 -12.01 -2.51
CA VAL A 4 7.14 -10.75 -2.69
C VAL A 4 6.11 -10.50 -1.58
N PHE A 5 5.41 -11.53 -1.16
CA PHE A 5 4.36 -11.41 -0.14
C PHE A 5 4.93 -11.14 1.24
N GLN A 6 6.04 -11.78 1.58
CA GLN A 6 6.72 -11.52 2.85
C GLN A 6 7.29 -10.09 2.88
N TYR A 7 7.84 -9.64 1.77
CA TYR A 7 8.33 -8.27 1.65
C TYR A 7 7.19 -7.25 1.82
N ALA A 8 6.05 -7.49 1.18
CA ALA A 8 4.90 -6.62 1.30
C ALA A 8 4.37 -6.57 2.74
N ALA A 9 4.34 -7.72 3.43
CA ALA A 9 3.91 -7.77 4.83
C ALA A 9 4.86 -6.97 5.73
N ASN A 10 6.15 -7.04 5.48
CA ASN A 10 7.14 -6.27 6.25
C ASN A 10 6.95 -4.76 6.03
N CYS A 11 6.70 -4.34 4.79
CA CYS A 11 6.43 -2.93 4.49
C CYS A 11 5.15 -2.45 5.17
N GLU A 12 4.12 -3.28 5.20
CA GLU A 12 2.87 -2.96 5.91
C GLU A 12 3.13 -2.70 7.39
N ALA A 13 3.92 -3.56 8.04
CA ALA A 13 4.26 -3.38 9.44
C ALA A 13 5.00 -2.07 9.70
N VAL A 14 5.92 -1.70 8.81
CA VAL A 14 6.66 -0.43 8.88
C VAL A 14 5.70 0.76 8.82
N PHE A 15 4.81 0.77 7.86
CA PHE A 15 3.89 1.89 7.69
C PHE A 15 2.86 1.96 8.80
N GLU A 16 2.40 0.84 9.33
CA GLU A 16 1.51 0.83 10.50
C GLU A 16 2.18 1.47 11.72
N LYS A 17 3.45 1.13 11.97
CA LYS A 17 4.22 1.75 13.07
C LYS A 17 4.36 3.25 12.86
N PHE A 18 4.64 3.69 11.64
CA PHE A 18 4.71 5.10 11.34
C PHE A 18 3.40 5.81 11.66
N LEU A 19 2.27 5.28 11.21
CA LEU A 19 0.96 5.86 11.47
C LEU A 19 0.67 5.97 12.97
N LEU A 20 1.02 4.95 13.75
CA LEU A 20 0.86 4.99 15.19
C LEU A 20 1.76 6.06 15.83
N SER A 21 2.99 6.21 15.34
CA SER A 21 3.94 7.19 15.87
C SER A 21 3.49 8.63 15.69
N VAL A 22 2.72 8.92 14.65
CA VAL A 22 2.16 10.26 14.40
C VAL A 22 0.74 10.42 14.94
N GLY A 23 0.26 9.45 15.73
CA GLY A 23 -1.06 9.53 16.36
C GLY A 23 -2.23 9.26 15.42
N LYS A 24 -1.99 8.56 14.32
CA LYS A 24 -3.03 8.21 13.34
C LYS A 24 -3.47 6.76 13.54
N GLU A 25 -4.77 6.56 13.63
CA GLU A 25 -5.35 5.24 13.58
C GLU A 25 -5.48 4.79 12.12
N ARG A 26 -5.35 3.49 11.92
CA ARG A 26 -5.52 2.89 10.60
C ARG A 26 -6.95 3.04 10.12
N LYS A 27 -7.14 3.55 8.91
CA LYS A 27 -8.43 3.64 8.24
C LYS A 27 -8.47 2.66 7.08
N THR A 28 -9.66 2.13 6.81
CA THR A 28 -9.86 1.15 5.73
C THR A 28 -10.57 1.75 4.51
N THR A 29 -10.65 3.06 4.41
CA THR A 29 -11.36 3.78 3.35
C THR A 29 -10.87 3.38 1.96
N PHE A 30 -9.57 3.38 1.75
CA PHE A 30 -9.00 3.02 0.45
C PHE A 30 -9.26 1.58 0.08
N PHE A 31 -9.26 0.68 1.04
CA PHE A 31 -9.61 -0.72 0.79
C PHE A 31 -11.04 -0.84 0.25
N SER A 32 -11.97 -0.12 0.85
CA SER A 32 -13.37 -0.10 0.42
C SER A 32 -13.53 0.53 -0.97
N ASP A 33 -12.82 1.62 -1.23
CA ASP A 33 -12.83 2.28 -2.54
C ASP A 33 -12.31 1.34 -3.63
N LEU A 34 -11.26 0.58 -3.35
CA LEU A 34 -10.75 -0.42 -4.28
C LEU A 34 -11.74 -1.55 -4.52
N SER A 35 -12.44 -1.98 -3.47
CA SER A 35 -13.48 -3.01 -3.62
C SER A 35 -14.60 -2.56 -4.56
N ILE A 36 -15.00 -1.30 -4.47
CA ILE A 36 -16.00 -0.70 -5.37
C ILE A 36 -15.43 -0.63 -6.78
N ALA A 37 -14.17 -0.19 -6.91
CA ALA A 37 -13.50 -0.05 -8.21
C ALA A 37 -13.41 -1.37 -8.98
N GLU A 38 -13.25 -2.49 -8.26
CA GLU A 38 -13.19 -3.82 -8.87
C GLU A 38 -14.47 -4.18 -9.65
N CYS A 39 -15.61 -3.60 -9.28
CA CYS A 39 -16.86 -3.80 -10.01
C CYS A 39 -16.79 -3.26 -11.45
N TYR A 40 -15.87 -2.36 -11.73
CA TYR A 40 -15.62 -1.78 -13.04
C TYR A 40 -14.40 -2.40 -13.74
N GLY A 41 -13.88 -3.52 -13.20
CA GLY A 41 -12.76 -4.25 -13.78
C GLY A 41 -11.41 -3.61 -13.50
N GLU A 42 -10.39 -4.07 -14.22
CA GLU A 42 -9.02 -3.57 -14.04
C GLU A 42 -8.92 -2.07 -14.30
N THR A 43 -9.65 -1.57 -15.31
CA THR A 43 -9.67 -0.14 -15.64
C THR A 43 -10.17 0.68 -14.45
N GLY A 44 -11.22 0.23 -13.77
CA GLY A 44 -11.72 0.90 -12.57
C GLY A 44 -10.69 0.98 -11.46
N VAL A 45 -9.95 -0.09 -11.24
CA VAL A 45 -8.86 -0.14 -10.24
C VAL A 45 -7.74 0.83 -10.61
N ILE A 46 -7.32 0.84 -11.87
CA ILE A 46 -6.26 1.74 -12.35
C ILE A 46 -6.70 3.20 -12.23
N ASP A 47 -7.92 3.52 -12.61
CA ASP A 47 -8.45 4.88 -12.49
C ASP A 47 -8.50 5.35 -11.03
N THR A 48 -8.93 4.47 -10.13
CA THR A 48 -8.95 4.77 -8.69
C THR A 48 -7.54 5.01 -8.17
N TYR A 49 -6.58 4.17 -8.56
CA TYR A 49 -5.19 4.35 -8.19
C TYR A 49 -4.67 5.72 -8.65
N ASN A 50 -4.90 6.08 -9.91
CA ASN A 50 -4.45 7.37 -10.45
C ASN A 50 -5.09 8.56 -9.73
N ASN A 51 -6.36 8.45 -9.38
CA ASN A 51 -7.07 9.51 -8.65
C ASN A 51 -6.50 9.68 -7.23
N VAL A 52 -6.26 8.59 -6.52
CA VAL A 52 -5.66 8.64 -5.18
C VAL A 52 -4.26 9.26 -5.23
N MET A 53 -3.44 8.85 -6.18
CA MET A 53 -2.10 9.43 -6.34
C MET A 53 -2.15 10.92 -6.62
N ARG A 54 -3.09 11.36 -7.45
CA ARG A 54 -3.24 12.79 -7.78
C ARG A 54 -3.65 13.62 -6.58
N GLU A 55 -4.58 13.11 -5.77
CA GLU A 55 -5.14 13.85 -4.63
C GLU A 55 -4.27 13.78 -3.39
N TRP A 56 -3.61 12.65 -3.13
CA TRP A 56 -3.03 12.36 -1.82
C TRP A 56 -1.52 12.17 -1.81
N LYS A 57 -0.82 12.24 -2.97
CA LYS A 57 0.62 11.98 -3.03
C LYS A 57 1.46 12.88 -2.11
N ASP A 58 0.95 14.07 -1.77
CA ASP A 58 1.66 15.01 -0.91
C ASP A 58 1.34 14.81 0.58
N ASP A 59 0.42 13.91 0.91
CA ASP A 59 0.08 13.58 2.29
C ASP A 59 0.61 12.17 2.61
N ILE A 60 1.75 12.12 3.27
CA ILE A 60 2.45 10.87 3.53
C ILE A 60 1.63 9.90 4.41
N THR A 61 0.82 10.41 5.33
CA THR A 61 0.01 9.53 6.16
C THR A 61 -1.04 8.80 5.34
N PHE A 62 -1.70 9.50 4.41
CA PHE A 62 -2.64 8.86 3.50
C PHE A 62 -1.94 7.93 2.52
N MET A 63 -0.73 8.26 2.08
CA MET A 63 0.03 7.37 1.20
C MET A 63 0.43 6.07 1.91
N CYS A 64 0.78 6.12 3.18
CA CYS A 64 1.04 4.91 3.95
C CYS A 64 -0.21 4.04 4.06
N GLU A 65 -1.37 4.63 4.33
CA GLU A 65 -2.65 3.90 4.34
C GLU A 65 -2.96 3.30 2.97
N TRP A 66 -2.63 4.02 1.90
CA TRP A 66 -2.82 3.57 0.54
C TRP A 66 -1.98 2.32 0.24
N VAL A 67 -0.71 2.36 0.60
CA VAL A 67 0.20 1.21 0.44
C VAL A 67 -0.32 -0.01 1.21
N ILE A 68 -0.77 0.20 2.44
CA ILE A 68 -1.34 -0.87 3.25
C ILE A 68 -2.58 -1.48 2.59
N SER A 69 -3.46 -0.63 2.06
CA SER A 69 -4.69 -1.08 1.39
C SER A 69 -4.40 -1.89 0.14
N LEU A 70 -3.44 -1.44 -0.67
CA LEU A 70 -3.00 -2.17 -1.87
C LEU A 70 -2.42 -3.54 -1.49
N ASN A 71 -1.61 -3.59 -0.44
CA ASN A 71 -1.04 -4.85 0.04
C ASN A 71 -2.15 -5.83 0.48
N GLN A 72 -3.15 -5.34 1.19
CA GLN A 72 -4.27 -6.17 1.61
C GLN A 72 -5.05 -6.73 0.42
N LYS A 73 -5.16 -5.96 -0.65
CA LYS A 73 -5.81 -6.41 -1.89
C LYS A 73 -5.00 -7.50 -2.59
N ILE A 74 -3.68 -7.45 -2.56
CA ILE A 74 -2.83 -8.53 -3.07
C ILE A 74 -3.21 -9.83 -2.35
N TRP A 75 -3.22 -9.80 -1.03
CA TRP A 75 -3.54 -10.97 -0.21
C TRP A 75 -4.97 -11.46 -0.42
N GLN A 76 -5.93 -10.55 -0.55
CA GLN A 76 -7.33 -10.90 -0.77
C GLN A 76 -7.52 -11.73 -2.03
N HIS A 77 -6.80 -11.40 -3.09
CA HIS A 77 -6.98 -12.03 -4.40
C HIS A 77 -5.96 -13.12 -4.71
N TYR A 78 -4.94 -13.26 -3.87
CA TYR A 78 -3.91 -14.27 -4.10
C TYR A 78 -4.50 -15.67 -4.07
N GLY A 79 -4.31 -16.40 -5.17
CA GLY A 79 -4.84 -17.76 -5.30
C GLY A 79 -6.30 -17.86 -5.75
N SER A 80 -7.07 -16.74 -5.71
CA SER A 80 -8.48 -16.75 -6.13
C SER A 80 -8.71 -15.93 -7.41
N ASN A 81 -8.10 -14.78 -7.53
CA ASN A 81 -8.12 -13.96 -8.74
C ASN A 81 -6.71 -13.44 -8.99
N GLN A 82 -5.91 -14.29 -9.60
CA GLN A 82 -4.48 -14.00 -9.77
C GLN A 82 -4.24 -12.75 -10.62
N LYS A 83 -5.12 -12.47 -11.57
CA LYS A 83 -5.01 -11.31 -12.44
C LYS A 83 -5.13 -10.00 -11.65
N LEU A 84 -6.09 -9.93 -10.72
CA LEU A 84 -6.22 -8.78 -9.83
C LEU A 84 -5.06 -8.71 -8.84
N ALA A 85 -4.62 -9.84 -8.29
CA ALA A 85 -3.48 -9.87 -7.37
C ALA A 85 -2.23 -9.31 -8.04
N GLU A 86 -1.96 -9.66 -9.29
CA GLU A 86 -0.83 -9.15 -10.05
C GLU A 86 -0.96 -7.65 -10.34
N LEU A 87 -2.16 -7.20 -10.67
CA LEU A 87 -2.42 -5.77 -10.88
C LEU A 87 -2.14 -4.99 -9.59
N TYR A 88 -2.68 -5.43 -8.47
CA TYR A 88 -2.44 -4.78 -7.18
C TYR A 88 -0.97 -4.81 -6.78
N ASP A 89 -0.26 -5.91 -7.05
CA ASP A 89 1.18 -5.98 -6.79
C ASP A 89 1.94 -4.90 -7.57
N SER A 90 1.61 -4.73 -8.85
CA SER A 90 2.22 -3.70 -9.69
C SER A 90 1.96 -2.29 -9.14
N LEU A 91 0.73 -2.00 -8.76
CA LEU A 91 0.34 -0.70 -8.20
C LEU A 91 0.98 -0.47 -6.82
N TRP A 92 1.00 -1.52 -6.00
CA TRP A 92 1.62 -1.46 -4.67
C TRP A 92 3.11 -1.11 -4.76
N ARG A 93 3.83 -1.72 -5.71
CA ARG A 93 5.27 -1.44 -5.88
C ARG A 93 5.55 0.02 -6.19
N ARG A 94 4.71 0.64 -7.02
CA ARG A 94 4.83 2.07 -7.34
C ARG A 94 4.57 2.94 -6.12
N ALA A 95 3.50 2.65 -5.38
CA ALA A 95 3.15 3.43 -4.20
C ALA A 95 4.18 3.23 -3.08
N ASP A 96 4.66 2.02 -2.89
CA ASP A 96 5.71 1.71 -1.92
C ASP A 96 7.01 2.47 -2.23
N ASN A 97 7.44 2.46 -3.48
CA ASN A 97 8.63 3.20 -3.91
C ASN A 97 8.48 4.70 -3.67
N PHE A 98 7.29 5.23 -3.90
CA PHE A 98 7.00 6.63 -3.63
C PHE A 98 7.16 6.95 -2.15
N CYS A 99 6.60 6.11 -1.28
CA CYS A 99 6.72 6.28 0.17
C CYS A 99 8.16 6.10 0.64
N CYS A 100 8.89 5.13 0.12
CA CYS A 100 10.29 4.91 0.46
C CYS A 100 11.15 6.13 0.12
N LYS A 101 10.91 6.79 -1.00
CA LYS A 101 11.61 8.02 -1.34
C LYS A 101 11.32 9.16 -0.37
N HIS A 102 10.09 9.23 0.11
CA HIS A 102 9.71 10.25 1.09
C HIS A 102 10.44 10.05 2.42
N PHE A 103 10.67 8.79 2.81
CA PHE A 103 11.33 8.44 4.07
C PHE A 103 12.83 8.19 3.91
N GLU A 104 13.49 8.78 2.92
CA GLU A 104 14.94 8.63 2.77
C GLU A 104 15.67 9.08 4.03
N GLY A 105 16.66 8.28 4.46
CA GLY A 105 17.53 8.56 5.60
C GLY A 105 17.12 7.88 6.89
N GLU A 106 17.36 8.53 8.01
CA GLU A 106 17.23 7.95 9.35
C GLU A 106 15.81 7.47 9.68
N GLU A 107 14.79 8.17 9.23
CA GLU A 107 13.40 7.82 9.54
C GLU A 107 13.02 6.45 9.02
N LEU A 108 13.39 6.18 7.77
CA LEU A 108 13.09 4.90 7.14
C LEU A 108 13.86 3.77 7.84
N ASP A 109 15.14 3.96 8.08
CA ASP A 109 15.99 2.98 8.76
C ASP A 109 15.45 2.63 10.14
N THR A 110 14.97 3.63 10.89
CA THR A 110 14.40 3.43 12.21
C THR A 110 13.19 2.49 12.17
N TYR A 111 12.32 2.64 11.18
CA TYR A 111 11.12 1.83 11.06
C TYR A 111 11.40 0.45 10.47
N TYR A 112 12.25 0.34 9.45
CA TYR A 112 12.56 -0.94 8.80
C TYR A 112 13.35 -1.89 9.69
N ASN A 113 14.23 -1.38 10.53
CA ASN A 113 15.01 -2.20 11.47
C ASN A 113 14.13 -2.97 12.45
N TYR A 114 12.89 -2.58 12.60
CA TYR A 114 11.93 -3.24 13.49
C TYR A 114 11.32 -4.50 12.93
N THR A 115 11.41 -4.70 11.62
CA THR A 115 10.77 -5.80 10.93
C THR A 115 11.69 -6.98 10.66
N ASP A 116 12.92 -6.88 11.05
CA ASP A 116 13.91 -7.95 10.91
C ASP A 116 13.64 -9.14 11.84
#